data_f13c71a5ecf79d7e87a7f48b1fb5d3fd
#
_entry.id   f13c71a5ecf79d7e87a7f48b1fb5d3fd
#
_cell.length_a   1.000
_cell.length_b   1.000
_cell.length_c   1.000
_cell.angle_alpha   90.00
_cell.angle_beta   90.00
_cell.angle_gamma   90.00
#
_symmetry.space_group_name_H-M   'P 1'
#
loop_
_entity.id
_entity.type
_entity.pdbx_description
1 polymer ?
#
loop_
_entity_poly.entity_id
_entity_poly.type
_entity_poly.pdbx_seq_one_letter_code
_entity_poly.pdbx_strand_id
1 'polypeptide(L)'
;MNLLQIFGQAFLLGLSGAVAPGPLLTYNIQLTCKKGFWIGPKLVLGHAILEAILILGLIWGLGRFIQLPATRVTIGLLGGLMLVWMGYDLTFKESRKGSIASSLEVAAATETPPTSTGMTDLNPVVAGVVISVTNPYWLMWWAMVGLAMITQALNFGWMGISSFYLGHILSDFGWYSLVSGAVAKGRRFISDQAYRWLLRVCGLFLIFLALVFIYDALDILGLAPWIFEQTIDLFQQVRGMV
;
A
#
# COMPACT_ATOMS: atom_id res chain seq x y z
N MET A 1 8.93 25.12 -8.60
CA MET A 1 8.02 24.01 -8.95
C MET A 1 6.79 24.59 -9.60
N ASN A 2 6.16 23.92 -10.57
CA ASN A 2 4.91 24.35 -11.21
C ASN A 2 3.83 23.25 -11.04
N LEU A 3 2.59 23.53 -11.44
CA LEU A 3 1.47 22.59 -11.27
C LEU A 3 1.69 21.26 -11.99
N LEU A 4 2.30 21.27 -13.17
CA LEU A 4 2.60 20.05 -13.94
C LEU A 4 3.65 19.17 -13.23
N GLN A 5 4.63 19.80 -12.57
CA GLN A 5 5.62 19.08 -11.77
C GLN A 5 4.97 18.45 -10.52
N ILE A 6 4.04 19.16 -9.86
CA ILE A 6 3.28 18.59 -8.74
C ILE A 6 2.48 17.38 -9.21
N PHE A 7 1.76 17.51 -10.32
CA PHE A 7 1.01 16.42 -10.93
C PHE A 7 1.90 15.21 -11.25
N GLY A 8 3.01 15.43 -11.95
CA GLY A 8 3.92 14.35 -12.36
C GLY A 8 4.56 13.63 -11.16
N GLN A 9 4.99 14.39 -10.15
CA GLN A 9 5.52 13.79 -8.91
C GLN A 9 4.44 13.01 -8.16
N ALA A 10 3.23 13.55 -8.04
CA ALA A 10 2.11 12.89 -7.40
C ALA A 10 1.73 11.59 -8.14
N PHE A 11 1.75 11.62 -9.47
CA PHE A 11 1.50 10.44 -10.29
C PHE A 11 2.56 9.35 -10.09
N LEU A 12 3.84 9.71 -10.12
CA LEU A 12 4.93 8.73 -9.95
C LEU A 12 4.98 8.16 -8.53
N LEU A 13 4.82 9.02 -7.51
CA LEU A 13 4.79 8.58 -6.11
C LEU A 13 3.52 7.78 -5.80
N GLY A 14 2.37 8.21 -6.33
CA GLY A 14 1.12 7.45 -6.22
C GLY A 14 1.23 6.08 -6.87
N LEU A 15 1.84 6.00 -8.07
CA LEU A 15 2.07 4.74 -8.76
C LEU A 15 2.92 3.77 -7.91
N SER A 16 3.96 4.27 -7.20
CA SER A 16 4.76 3.44 -6.30
C SER A 16 3.92 2.85 -5.16
N GLY A 17 2.92 3.60 -4.67
CA GLY A 17 1.94 3.13 -3.70
C GLY A 17 0.95 2.13 -4.28
N ALA A 18 0.39 2.44 -5.44
CA ALA A 18 -0.61 1.60 -6.11
C ALA A 18 -0.08 0.22 -6.51
N VAL A 19 1.17 0.15 -6.97
CA VAL A 19 1.84 -1.10 -7.37
C VAL A 19 2.14 -1.98 -6.17
N ALA A 20 2.31 -1.41 -4.99
CA ALA A 20 2.56 -2.17 -3.77
C ALA A 20 1.41 -3.16 -3.51
N PRO A 21 1.70 -4.45 -3.37
CA PRO A 21 0.65 -5.46 -3.22
C PRO A 21 0.12 -5.42 -1.81
N GLY A 22 -1.03 -4.85 -1.71
CA GLY A 22 -1.79 -4.75 -0.48
C GLY A 22 -3.15 -5.45 -0.57
N PRO A 23 -3.94 -5.36 0.50
CA PRO A 23 -5.28 -5.92 0.55
C PRO A 23 -6.18 -5.43 -0.59
N LEU A 24 -6.07 -4.16 -0.99
CA LEU A 24 -6.91 -3.60 -2.05
C LEU A 24 -6.60 -4.24 -3.42
N LEU A 25 -5.32 -4.44 -3.75
CA LEU A 25 -4.92 -5.09 -5.00
C LEU A 25 -5.36 -6.56 -5.02
N THR A 26 -5.15 -7.27 -3.92
CA THR A 26 -5.58 -8.67 -3.78
C THR A 26 -7.09 -8.80 -3.97
N TYR A 27 -7.87 -7.96 -3.31
CA TYR A 27 -9.33 -7.94 -3.44
C TYR A 27 -9.77 -7.56 -4.86
N ASN A 28 -9.09 -6.59 -5.49
CA ASN A 28 -9.34 -6.24 -6.89
C ASN A 28 -9.17 -7.45 -7.82
N ILE A 29 -8.07 -8.20 -7.69
CA ILE A 29 -7.81 -9.38 -8.51
C ILE A 29 -8.90 -10.43 -8.30
N GLN A 30 -9.18 -10.79 -7.04
CA GLN A 30 -10.18 -11.82 -6.69
C GLN A 30 -11.57 -11.46 -7.22
N LEU A 31 -12.01 -10.23 -7.02
CA LEU A 31 -13.35 -9.82 -7.41
C LEU A 31 -13.47 -9.60 -8.93
N THR A 32 -12.40 -9.12 -9.58
CA THR A 32 -12.34 -8.99 -11.06
C THR A 32 -12.46 -10.34 -11.74
N CYS A 33 -11.87 -11.40 -11.17
CA CYS A 33 -12.05 -12.77 -11.67
C CYS A 33 -13.52 -13.20 -11.71
N LYS A 34 -14.32 -12.76 -10.73
CA LYS A 34 -15.75 -13.12 -10.60
C LYS A 34 -16.67 -12.16 -11.36
N LYS A 35 -16.44 -10.87 -11.25
CA LYS A 35 -17.38 -9.79 -11.65
C LYS A 35 -16.88 -8.91 -12.83
N GLY A 36 -15.65 -9.16 -13.33
CA GLY A 36 -15.10 -8.53 -14.53
C GLY A 36 -14.41 -7.18 -14.29
N PHE A 37 -14.00 -6.54 -15.39
CA PHE A 37 -13.14 -5.37 -15.46
C PHE A 37 -13.54 -4.20 -14.55
N TRP A 38 -14.84 -3.88 -14.50
CA TRP A 38 -15.32 -2.67 -13.81
C TRP A 38 -15.14 -2.66 -12.30
N ILE A 39 -14.68 -3.77 -11.73
CA ILE A 39 -14.39 -3.87 -10.29
C ILE A 39 -13.25 -2.95 -9.89
N GLY A 40 -12.11 -2.96 -10.62
CA GLY A 40 -10.99 -2.09 -10.32
C GLY A 40 -11.34 -0.61 -10.28
N PRO A 41 -11.91 -0.05 -11.36
CA PRO A 41 -12.37 1.34 -11.36
C PRO A 41 -13.33 1.69 -10.21
N LYS A 42 -14.26 0.79 -9.87
CA LYS A 42 -15.20 1.03 -8.74
C LYS A 42 -14.54 0.99 -7.38
N LEU A 43 -13.58 0.08 -7.16
CA LEU A 43 -12.79 0.02 -5.93
C LEU A 43 -11.98 1.31 -5.76
N VAL A 44 -11.30 1.74 -6.84
CA VAL A 44 -10.51 2.98 -6.81
C VAL A 44 -11.39 4.21 -6.62
N LEU A 45 -12.62 4.21 -7.12
CA LEU A 45 -13.55 5.31 -6.85
C LEU A 45 -13.82 5.46 -5.34
N GLY A 46 -14.03 4.35 -4.64
CA GLY A 46 -14.20 4.37 -3.18
C GLY A 46 -12.92 4.84 -2.47
N HIS A 47 -11.77 4.32 -2.89
CA HIS A 47 -10.46 4.75 -2.42
C HIS A 47 -10.24 6.25 -2.62
N ALA A 48 -10.52 6.77 -3.81
CA ALA A 48 -10.40 8.18 -4.15
C ALA A 48 -11.30 9.09 -3.29
N ILE A 49 -12.54 8.68 -3.04
CA ILE A 49 -13.45 9.44 -2.16
C ILE A 49 -12.87 9.52 -0.73
N LEU A 50 -12.38 8.41 -0.20
CA LEU A 50 -11.73 8.38 1.11
C LEU A 50 -10.52 9.31 1.16
N GLU A 51 -9.68 9.30 0.14
CA GLU A 51 -8.48 10.14 0.06
C GLU A 51 -8.82 11.62 -0.08
N ALA A 52 -9.84 11.98 -0.85
CA ALA A 52 -10.32 13.36 -0.90
C ALA A 52 -10.73 13.86 0.50
N ILE A 53 -11.48 13.04 1.25
CA ILE A 53 -11.87 13.36 2.63
C ILE A 53 -10.65 13.47 3.55
N LEU A 54 -9.69 12.54 3.42
CA LEU A 54 -8.45 12.57 4.18
C LEU A 54 -7.63 13.84 3.89
N ILE A 55 -7.45 14.20 2.62
CA ILE A 55 -6.72 15.42 2.21
C ILE A 55 -7.36 16.65 2.84
N LEU A 56 -8.67 16.78 2.79
CA LEU A 56 -9.38 17.88 3.44
C LEU A 56 -9.13 17.86 4.97
N GLY A 57 -9.21 16.72 5.60
CA GLY A 57 -8.89 16.57 7.02
C GLY A 57 -7.45 16.96 7.36
N LEU A 58 -6.48 16.58 6.51
CA LEU A 58 -5.07 16.93 6.69
C LEU A 58 -4.83 18.44 6.56
N ILE A 59 -5.50 19.10 5.62
CA ILE A 59 -5.45 20.56 5.45
C ILE A 59 -6.08 21.26 6.66
N TRP A 60 -7.17 20.75 7.23
CA TRP A 60 -7.88 21.37 8.35
C TRP A 60 -7.30 21.07 9.74
N GLY A 61 -6.19 20.38 9.83
CA GLY A 61 -5.46 20.22 11.08
C GLY A 61 -5.15 18.80 11.52
N LEU A 62 -5.73 17.78 10.90
CA LEU A 62 -5.38 16.37 11.16
C LEU A 62 -3.88 16.13 10.94
N GLY A 63 -3.25 16.86 10.03
CA GLY A 63 -1.83 16.81 9.78
C GLY A 63 -0.97 17.10 11.01
N ARG A 64 -1.39 18.04 11.88
CA ARG A 64 -0.70 18.33 13.15
C ARG A 64 -0.75 17.14 14.10
N PHE A 65 -1.88 16.46 14.18
CA PHE A 65 -2.05 15.26 15.01
C PHE A 65 -1.19 14.10 14.50
N ILE A 66 -1.19 13.88 13.19
CA ILE A 66 -0.40 12.81 12.56
C ILE A 66 1.11 13.05 12.74
N GLN A 67 1.56 14.32 12.79
CA GLN A 67 2.97 14.68 13.00
C GLN A 67 3.43 14.59 14.45
N LEU A 68 2.55 14.39 15.42
CA LEU A 68 2.97 14.19 16.80
C LEU A 68 3.94 13.02 16.89
N PRO A 69 5.08 13.16 17.59
CA PRO A 69 6.05 12.08 17.74
C PRO A 69 5.42 10.77 18.22
N ALA A 70 4.52 10.84 19.21
CA ALA A 70 3.81 9.68 19.72
C ALA A 70 2.95 9.00 18.65
N THR A 71 2.24 9.76 17.81
CA THR A 71 1.43 9.24 16.71
C THR A 71 2.31 8.58 15.65
N ARG A 72 3.39 9.25 15.24
CA ARG A 72 4.35 8.70 14.25
C ARG A 72 4.98 7.40 14.75
N VAL A 73 5.46 7.36 15.99
CA VAL A 73 6.04 6.16 16.61
C VAL A 73 5.01 5.03 16.65
N THR A 74 3.79 5.31 17.09
CA THR A 74 2.72 4.29 17.18
C THR A 74 2.40 3.71 15.80
N ILE A 75 2.17 4.57 14.80
CA ILE A 75 1.89 4.15 13.43
C ILE A 75 3.11 3.39 12.87
N GLY A 76 4.33 3.90 13.06
CA GLY A 76 5.57 3.31 12.54
C GLY A 76 5.80 1.89 13.08
N LEU A 77 5.64 1.69 14.38
CA LEU A 77 5.84 0.38 15.01
C LEU A 77 4.71 -0.60 14.67
N LEU A 78 3.45 -0.22 14.90
CA LEU A 78 2.31 -1.10 14.64
C LEU A 78 2.14 -1.40 13.16
N GLY A 79 2.21 -0.36 12.33
CA GLY A 79 2.14 -0.50 10.87
C GLY A 79 3.33 -1.28 10.30
N GLY A 80 4.55 -0.99 10.79
CA GLY A 80 5.75 -1.72 10.41
C GLY A 80 5.66 -3.21 10.75
N LEU A 81 5.24 -3.59 11.97
CA LEU A 81 5.04 -4.98 12.35
C LEU A 81 4.00 -5.69 11.48
N MET A 82 2.90 -5.01 11.16
CA MET A 82 1.88 -5.55 10.26
C MET A 82 2.40 -5.73 8.84
N LEU A 83 3.20 -4.79 8.32
CA LEU A 83 3.84 -4.92 7.00
C LEU A 83 4.87 -6.06 6.97
N VAL A 84 5.64 -6.31 8.05
CA VAL A 84 6.51 -7.49 8.17
C VAL A 84 5.68 -8.76 8.05
N TRP A 85 4.58 -8.84 8.81
CA TRP A 85 3.70 -10.01 8.79
C TRP A 85 3.11 -10.26 7.39
N MET A 86 2.56 -9.22 6.75
CA MET A 86 2.01 -9.31 5.40
C MET A 86 3.07 -9.67 4.36
N GLY A 87 4.24 -9.02 4.43
CA GLY A 87 5.35 -9.28 3.53
C GLY A 87 5.90 -10.70 3.68
N TYR A 88 6.01 -11.21 4.90
CA TYR A 88 6.37 -12.60 5.16
C TYR A 88 5.34 -13.58 4.59
N ASP A 89 4.06 -13.32 4.81
CA ASP A 89 2.98 -14.18 4.32
C ASP A 89 2.98 -14.27 2.78
N LEU A 90 3.08 -13.13 2.09
CA LEU A 90 3.19 -13.08 0.63
C LEU A 90 4.45 -13.77 0.10
N THR A 91 5.61 -13.51 0.73
CA THR A 91 6.89 -14.02 0.24
C THR A 91 7.00 -15.53 0.41
N PHE A 92 6.55 -16.06 1.55
CA PHE A 92 6.88 -17.44 1.93
C PHE A 92 5.68 -18.39 1.93
N LYS A 93 4.47 -17.92 2.25
CA LYS A 93 3.29 -18.79 2.31
C LYS A 93 2.50 -18.75 1.00
N GLU A 94 2.02 -17.58 0.59
CA GLU A 94 1.20 -17.44 -0.62
C GLU A 94 1.99 -17.75 -1.88
N SER A 95 3.27 -17.35 -1.96
CA SER A 95 4.10 -17.69 -3.11
C SER A 95 4.38 -19.20 -3.26
N ARG A 96 4.29 -20.00 -2.18
CA ARG A 96 4.42 -21.47 -2.25
C ARG A 96 3.14 -22.15 -2.68
N LYS A 97 1.98 -21.64 -2.29
CA LYS A 97 0.66 -22.13 -2.66
C LYS A 97 0.23 -21.68 -4.06
N GLY A 98 0.86 -20.60 -4.55
CA GLY A 98 0.42 -19.82 -5.70
C GLY A 98 0.46 -20.57 -7.02
N SER A 99 -0.64 -21.24 -7.32
CA SER A 99 -1.15 -21.40 -8.66
C SER A 99 -2.25 -20.37 -8.87
N ILE A 100 -2.21 -19.65 -10.00
CA ILE A 100 -3.32 -18.78 -10.39
C ILE A 100 -4.60 -19.62 -10.48
N ALA A 101 -4.49 -20.87 -10.96
CA ALA A 101 -5.59 -21.82 -11.01
C ALA A 101 -6.13 -22.11 -9.60
N SER A 102 -5.27 -22.42 -8.60
CA SER A 102 -5.74 -22.68 -7.23
C SER A 102 -6.27 -21.42 -6.53
N SER A 103 -5.68 -20.25 -6.78
CA SER A 103 -6.22 -18.99 -6.28
C SER A 103 -7.56 -18.63 -6.93
N LEU A 104 -7.75 -19.01 -8.19
CA LEU A 104 -9.01 -18.86 -8.91
C LEU A 104 -10.03 -19.92 -8.52
N GLU A 105 -9.61 -21.17 -8.26
CA GLU A 105 -10.45 -22.25 -7.76
C GLU A 105 -10.87 -22.03 -6.32
N VAL A 106 -9.97 -21.58 -5.44
CA VAL A 106 -10.32 -21.17 -4.07
C VAL A 106 -11.23 -19.94 -4.10
N ALA A 107 -11.00 -18.98 -5.01
CA ALA A 107 -11.93 -17.88 -5.22
C ALA A 107 -13.27 -18.29 -5.84
N ALA A 108 -13.31 -19.40 -6.59
CA ALA A 108 -14.53 -19.96 -7.19
C ALA A 108 -15.23 -20.99 -6.30
N ALA A 109 -14.47 -21.75 -5.48
CA ALA A 109 -14.99 -22.80 -4.62
C ALA A 109 -15.34 -22.34 -3.21
N THR A 110 -14.73 -21.24 -2.72
CA THR A 110 -15.14 -20.59 -1.49
C THR A 110 -16.14 -19.50 -1.82
N GLU A 111 -17.40 -19.75 -1.53
CA GLU A 111 -18.40 -18.68 -1.36
C GLU A 111 -18.00 -17.70 -0.25
N THR A 112 -16.91 -17.97 0.46
CA THR A 112 -16.31 -17.14 1.53
C THR A 112 -14.82 -16.90 1.27
N PRO A 113 -14.34 -15.66 1.20
CA PRO A 113 -12.90 -15.35 1.22
C PRO A 113 -12.29 -15.80 2.57
N PRO A 114 -11.01 -16.22 2.62
CA PRO A 114 -10.37 -16.69 3.85
C PRO A 114 -10.14 -15.63 4.94
N THR A 115 -10.64 -14.42 4.76
CA THR A 115 -10.67 -13.38 5.79
C THR A 115 -12.07 -12.80 5.89
N SER A 116 -12.79 -13.23 6.88
CA SER A 116 -13.97 -12.60 7.49
C SER A 116 -15.19 -12.32 6.60
N THR A 117 -16.25 -13.08 6.87
CA THR A 117 -17.64 -12.60 6.99
C THR A 117 -18.00 -11.35 6.17
N GLY A 118 -18.76 -11.53 5.10
CA GLY A 118 -19.65 -10.48 4.60
C GLY A 118 -19.10 -9.49 3.59
N MET A 119 -17.78 -9.47 3.28
CA MET A 119 -17.21 -8.45 2.36
C MET A 119 -17.43 -8.73 0.87
N THR A 120 -17.72 -9.97 0.48
CA THR A 120 -17.97 -10.31 -0.95
C THR A 120 -19.26 -9.71 -1.50
N ASP A 121 -20.20 -9.34 -0.65
CA ASP A 121 -21.48 -8.76 -1.02
C ASP A 121 -21.47 -7.22 -0.93
N LEU A 122 -20.38 -6.63 -0.44
CA LEU A 122 -20.27 -5.18 -0.41
C LEU A 122 -20.22 -4.60 -1.83
N ASN A 123 -20.85 -3.44 -1.97
CA ASN A 123 -20.65 -2.61 -3.16
C ASN A 123 -19.14 -2.34 -3.32
N PRO A 124 -18.55 -2.55 -4.51
CA PRO A 124 -17.11 -2.37 -4.72
C PRO A 124 -16.58 -0.99 -4.31
N VAL A 125 -17.38 0.08 -4.41
CA VAL A 125 -17.01 1.42 -3.96
C VAL A 125 -16.86 1.43 -2.43
N VAL A 126 -17.81 0.85 -1.70
CA VAL A 126 -17.74 0.73 -0.24
C VAL A 126 -16.57 -0.14 0.19
N ALA A 127 -16.34 -1.25 -0.52
CA ALA A 127 -15.18 -2.12 -0.28
C ALA A 127 -13.85 -1.35 -0.46
N GLY A 128 -13.75 -0.49 -1.48
CA GLY A 128 -12.61 0.39 -1.70
C GLY A 128 -12.32 1.29 -0.49
N VAL A 129 -13.35 1.90 0.09
CA VAL A 129 -13.21 2.71 1.32
C VAL A 129 -12.75 1.86 2.50
N VAL A 130 -13.48 0.77 2.79
CA VAL A 130 -13.23 -0.06 3.99
C VAL A 130 -11.84 -0.67 3.95
N ILE A 131 -11.47 -1.28 2.83
CA ILE A 131 -10.16 -1.94 2.68
C ILE A 131 -9.02 -0.91 2.79
N SER A 132 -9.20 0.29 2.26
CA SER A 132 -8.17 1.32 2.31
C SER A 132 -7.96 1.87 3.72
N VAL A 133 -9.04 2.22 4.43
CA VAL A 133 -8.93 2.78 5.80
C VAL A 133 -8.38 1.76 6.80
N THR A 134 -8.61 0.47 6.57
CA THR A 134 -8.07 -0.61 7.41
C THR A 134 -6.66 -1.05 7.01
N ASN A 135 -6.11 -0.52 5.91
CA ASN A 135 -4.79 -0.86 5.43
C ASN A 135 -3.71 0.00 6.12
N PRO A 136 -2.86 -0.56 6.97
CA PRO A 136 -1.83 0.21 7.67
C PRO A 136 -0.79 0.81 6.71
N TYR A 137 -0.50 0.14 5.60
CA TYR A 137 0.39 0.68 4.56
C TYR A 137 -0.16 1.99 3.99
N TRP A 138 -1.46 2.09 3.74
CA TRP A 138 -2.12 3.29 3.27
C TRP A 138 -1.99 4.44 4.28
N LEU A 139 -2.24 4.16 5.58
CA LEU A 139 -2.06 5.15 6.65
C LEU A 139 -0.62 5.67 6.72
N MET A 140 0.36 4.78 6.62
CA MET A 140 1.79 5.13 6.65
C MET A 140 2.19 5.97 5.44
N TRP A 141 1.74 5.58 4.24
CA TRP A 141 2.02 6.34 3.02
C TRP A 141 1.51 7.78 3.15
N TRP A 142 0.30 7.95 3.67
CA TRP A 142 -0.28 9.29 3.88
C TRP A 142 0.43 10.07 4.99
N ALA A 143 0.85 9.42 6.06
CA ALA A 143 1.58 10.08 7.15
C ALA A 143 2.96 10.59 6.70
N MET A 144 3.63 9.91 5.78
CA MET A 144 5.00 10.24 5.36
C MET A 144 5.03 10.95 4.01
N VAL A 145 4.52 10.33 2.96
CA VAL A 145 4.61 10.83 1.58
C VAL A 145 3.48 11.80 1.28
N GLY A 146 2.25 11.40 1.55
CA GLY A 146 1.06 12.20 1.24
C GLY A 146 1.09 13.56 1.93
N LEU A 147 1.42 13.60 3.22
CA LEU A 147 1.49 14.86 3.98
C LEU A 147 2.60 15.79 3.48
N ALA A 148 3.77 15.25 3.12
CA ALA A 148 4.86 16.04 2.53
C ALA A 148 4.43 16.64 1.18
N MET A 149 3.75 15.87 0.34
CA MET A 149 3.25 16.33 -0.95
C MET A 149 2.15 17.38 -0.79
N ILE A 150 1.22 17.21 0.16
CA ILE A 150 0.18 18.21 0.48
C ILE A 150 0.83 19.53 0.91
N THR A 151 1.84 19.47 1.78
CA THR A 151 2.55 20.66 2.25
C THR A 151 3.19 21.43 1.09
N GLN A 152 3.78 20.73 0.13
CA GLN A 152 4.34 21.36 -1.08
C GLN A 152 3.23 21.92 -1.99
N ALA A 153 2.15 21.17 -2.18
CA ALA A 153 1.04 21.56 -3.03
C ALA A 153 0.31 22.81 -2.49
N LEU A 154 0.20 22.97 -1.16
CA LEU A 154 -0.41 24.12 -0.51
C LEU A 154 0.27 25.45 -0.85
N ASN A 155 1.56 25.45 -1.22
CA ASN A 155 2.25 26.67 -1.70
C ASN A 155 1.61 27.25 -2.99
N PHE A 156 0.82 26.43 -3.70
CA PHE A 156 0.07 26.80 -4.90
C PHE A 156 -1.44 26.86 -4.65
N GLY A 157 -1.86 26.89 -3.38
CA GLY A 157 -3.26 26.92 -2.97
C GLY A 157 -4.06 25.72 -3.49
N TRP A 158 -5.35 25.95 -3.72
CA TRP A 158 -6.26 24.89 -4.20
C TRP A 158 -5.89 24.29 -5.56
N MET A 159 -5.25 25.07 -6.43
CA MET A 159 -4.77 24.56 -7.71
C MET A 159 -3.65 23.53 -7.53
N GLY A 160 -2.76 23.76 -6.56
CA GLY A 160 -1.73 22.80 -6.21
C GLY A 160 -2.31 21.51 -5.63
N ILE A 161 -3.27 21.63 -4.70
CA ILE A 161 -3.96 20.48 -4.11
C ILE A 161 -4.72 19.68 -5.17
N SER A 162 -5.44 20.35 -6.07
CA SER A 162 -6.14 19.67 -7.18
C SER A 162 -5.17 18.95 -8.11
N SER A 163 -4.05 19.59 -8.44
CA SER A 163 -2.99 19.00 -9.29
C SER A 163 -2.38 17.76 -8.63
N PHE A 164 -2.08 17.84 -7.34
CA PHE A 164 -1.59 16.71 -6.54
C PHE A 164 -2.61 15.56 -6.52
N TYR A 165 -3.85 15.85 -6.13
CA TYR A 165 -4.90 14.83 -6.02
C TYR A 165 -5.17 14.14 -7.36
N LEU A 166 -5.31 14.92 -8.45
CA LEU A 166 -5.53 14.34 -9.78
C LEU A 166 -4.36 13.46 -10.24
N GLY A 167 -3.12 13.91 -10.02
CA GLY A 167 -1.95 13.11 -10.36
C GLY A 167 -1.94 11.79 -9.59
N HIS A 168 -2.17 11.83 -8.28
CA HIS A 168 -2.20 10.67 -7.42
C HIS A 168 -3.32 9.69 -7.80
N ILE A 169 -4.56 10.14 -7.87
CA ILE A 169 -5.71 9.29 -8.20
C ILE A 169 -5.65 8.71 -9.60
N LEU A 170 -5.10 9.44 -10.58
CA LEU A 170 -4.92 8.89 -11.92
C LEU A 170 -3.90 7.74 -11.94
N SER A 171 -2.90 7.73 -11.06
CA SER A 171 -1.99 6.59 -10.93
C SER A 171 -2.74 5.34 -10.43
N ASP A 172 -3.62 5.50 -9.44
CA ASP A 172 -4.41 4.40 -8.91
C ASP A 172 -5.42 3.88 -9.94
N PHE A 173 -6.19 4.78 -10.57
CA PHE A 173 -7.10 4.40 -11.65
C PHE A 173 -6.37 3.71 -12.80
N GLY A 174 -5.20 4.22 -13.20
CA GLY A 174 -4.37 3.62 -14.25
C GLY A 174 -3.94 2.21 -13.88
N TRP A 175 -3.34 2.05 -12.70
CA TRP A 175 -2.83 0.76 -12.24
C TRP A 175 -3.94 -0.28 -12.04
N TYR A 176 -4.97 0.06 -11.28
CA TYR A 176 -6.05 -0.90 -10.98
C TYR A 176 -6.89 -1.24 -12.21
N SER A 177 -7.08 -0.30 -13.14
CA SER A 177 -7.71 -0.58 -14.43
C SER A 177 -6.85 -1.51 -15.30
N LEU A 178 -5.52 -1.27 -15.32
CA LEU A 178 -4.58 -2.14 -16.02
C LEU A 178 -4.63 -3.56 -15.47
N VAL A 179 -4.55 -3.71 -14.14
CA VAL A 179 -4.62 -5.02 -13.48
C VAL A 179 -5.97 -5.68 -13.74
N SER A 180 -7.09 -4.97 -13.59
CA SER A 180 -8.41 -5.53 -13.86
C SER A 180 -8.58 -5.92 -15.33
N GLY A 181 -8.04 -5.14 -16.26
CA GLY A 181 -8.02 -5.47 -17.68
C GLY A 181 -7.20 -6.72 -17.98
N ALA A 182 -6.01 -6.82 -17.39
CA ALA A 182 -5.14 -7.98 -17.50
C ALA A 182 -5.80 -9.24 -16.92
N VAL A 183 -6.40 -9.15 -15.74
CA VAL A 183 -7.10 -10.26 -15.08
C VAL A 183 -8.35 -10.68 -15.86
N ALA A 184 -9.19 -9.73 -16.29
CA ALA A 184 -10.43 -10.02 -17.01
C ALA A 184 -10.18 -10.65 -18.40
N LYS A 185 -9.13 -10.18 -19.11
CA LYS A 185 -8.78 -10.67 -20.46
C LYS A 185 -7.76 -11.82 -20.44
N GLY A 186 -6.92 -11.85 -19.42
CA GLY A 186 -5.62 -12.52 -19.46
C GLY A 186 -5.49 -13.77 -18.62
N ARG A 187 -6.57 -14.39 -18.14
CA ARG A 187 -6.51 -15.67 -17.37
C ARG A 187 -5.60 -16.75 -17.99
N ARG A 188 -5.29 -16.63 -19.30
CA ARG A 188 -4.48 -17.59 -20.06
C ARG A 188 -3.00 -17.22 -20.21
N PHE A 189 -2.57 -15.99 -19.84
CA PHE A 189 -1.24 -15.48 -20.18
C PHE A 189 -0.28 -15.31 -19.00
N ILE A 190 -0.77 -15.35 -17.77
CA ILE A 190 0.11 -15.25 -16.60
C ILE A 190 0.45 -16.66 -16.13
N SER A 191 1.73 -17.05 -16.30
CA SER A 191 2.18 -18.34 -15.76
C SER A 191 2.19 -18.32 -14.24
N ASP A 192 1.95 -19.49 -13.61
CA ASP A 192 2.03 -19.63 -12.15
C ASP A 192 3.41 -19.18 -11.59
N GLN A 193 4.46 -19.34 -12.38
CA GLN A 193 5.80 -18.92 -12.00
C GLN A 193 5.93 -17.40 -11.97
N ALA A 194 5.39 -16.69 -12.97
CA ALA A 194 5.37 -15.23 -12.99
C ALA A 194 4.54 -14.67 -11.82
N TYR A 195 3.40 -15.29 -11.51
CA TYR A 195 2.58 -14.91 -10.38
C TYR A 195 3.30 -15.09 -9.03
N ARG A 196 3.97 -16.24 -8.83
CA ARG A 196 4.78 -16.49 -7.63
C ARG A 196 5.93 -15.49 -7.48
N TRP A 197 6.60 -15.15 -8.58
CA TRP A 197 7.63 -14.12 -8.57
C TRP A 197 7.08 -12.74 -8.20
N LEU A 198 5.94 -12.37 -8.76
CA LEU A 198 5.25 -11.14 -8.42
C LEU A 198 4.97 -11.09 -6.91
N LEU A 199 4.35 -12.12 -6.32
CA LEU A 199 4.07 -12.17 -4.89
C LEU A 199 5.34 -12.05 -4.04
N ARG A 200 6.44 -12.70 -4.42
CA ARG A 200 7.71 -12.60 -3.69
C ARG A 200 8.31 -11.21 -3.72
N VAL A 201 8.41 -10.62 -4.92
CA VAL A 201 8.93 -9.23 -5.07
C VAL A 201 8.11 -8.28 -4.21
N CYS A 202 6.84 -8.44 -4.25
CA CYS A 202 5.89 -7.65 -3.52
C CYS A 202 6.01 -7.84 -2.00
N GLY A 203 6.10 -9.08 -1.53
CA GLY A 203 6.31 -9.38 -0.12
C GLY A 203 7.64 -8.83 0.40
N LEU A 204 8.73 -8.96 -0.38
CA LEU A 204 10.03 -8.38 -0.04
C LEU A 204 9.98 -6.84 0.01
N PHE A 205 9.24 -6.22 -0.90
CA PHE A 205 9.05 -4.77 -0.88
C PHE A 205 8.29 -4.31 0.38
N LEU A 206 7.27 -5.04 0.81
CA LEU A 206 6.56 -4.73 2.07
C LEU A 206 7.48 -4.88 3.29
N ILE A 207 8.35 -5.91 3.33
CA ILE A 207 9.34 -6.07 4.41
C ILE A 207 10.33 -4.91 4.40
N PHE A 208 10.82 -4.49 3.22
CA PHE A 208 11.70 -3.34 3.10
C PHE A 208 11.03 -2.06 3.65
N LEU A 209 9.80 -1.78 3.26
CA LEU A 209 9.05 -0.63 3.78
C LEU A 209 8.82 -0.73 5.29
N ALA A 210 8.51 -1.90 5.80
CA ALA A 210 8.37 -2.15 7.23
C ALA A 210 9.63 -1.76 8.00
N LEU A 211 10.80 -2.16 7.49
CA LEU A 211 12.09 -1.81 8.11
C LEU A 211 12.33 -0.28 8.10
N VAL A 212 11.99 0.40 7.01
CA VAL A 212 12.10 1.87 6.94
C VAL A 212 11.19 2.52 7.98
N PHE A 213 9.97 2.06 8.15
CA PHE A 213 9.02 2.64 9.10
C PHE A 213 9.38 2.35 10.56
N ILE A 214 9.84 1.14 10.85
CA ILE A 214 10.35 0.79 12.18
C ILE A 214 11.58 1.63 12.49
N TYR A 215 12.51 1.81 11.53
CA TYR A 215 13.67 2.63 11.70
C TYR A 215 13.31 4.10 12.01
N ASP A 216 12.39 4.72 11.25
CA ASP A 216 11.92 6.09 11.51
C ASP A 216 11.31 6.22 12.92
N ALA A 217 10.53 5.23 13.36
CA ALA A 217 9.95 5.21 14.70
C ALA A 217 11.02 5.10 15.80
N LEU A 218 12.04 4.26 15.60
CA LEU A 218 13.16 4.10 16.53
C LEU A 218 14.06 5.34 16.56
N ASP A 219 14.23 6.03 15.44
CA ASP A 219 14.98 7.27 15.37
C ASP A 219 14.30 8.39 16.17
N ILE A 220 12.97 8.52 16.03
CA ILE A 220 12.17 9.46 16.84
C ILE A 220 12.31 9.18 18.34
N LEU A 221 12.45 7.91 18.74
CA LEU A 221 12.68 7.50 20.14
C LEU A 221 14.14 7.68 20.60
N GLY A 222 15.06 8.06 19.70
CA GLY A 222 16.48 8.15 19.98
C GLY A 222 17.18 6.79 20.13
N LEU A 223 16.54 5.69 19.70
CA LEU A 223 17.05 4.33 19.84
C LEU A 223 17.82 3.86 18.58
N ALA A 224 17.58 4.47 17.42
CA ALA A 224 18.21 4.03 16.17
C ALA A 224 19.75 4.14 16.21
N PRO A 225 20.39 5.23 16.68
CA PRO A 225 21.84 5.32 16.78
C PRO A 225 22.43 4.23 17.68
N TRP A 226 21.80 4.00 18.84
CA TRP A 226 22.25 2.99 19.80
C TRP A 226 22.18 1.56 19.24
N ILE A 227 21.11 1.21 18.53
CA ILE A 227 20.96 -0.09 17.87
C ILE A 227 22.03 -0.27 16.80
N PHE A 228 22.32 0.78 16.02
CA PHE A 228 23.31 0.75 14.96
C PHE A 228 24.74 0.54 15.52
N GLU A 229 25.12 1.26 16.58
CA GLU A 229 26.40 1.08 17.27
C GLU A 229 26.56 -0.33 17.84
N GLN A 230 25.56 -0.84 18.56
CA GLN A 230 25.56 -2.20 19.10
C GLN A 230 25.71 -3.27 17.99
N THR A 231 25.07 -3.03 16.85
CA THR A 231 25.15 -3.97 15.71
C THR A 231 26.54 -3.97 15.10
N ILE A 232 27.18 -2.82 14.97
CA ILE A 232 28.57 -2.71 14.46
C ILE A 232 29.53 -3.39 15.43
N ASP A 233 29.41 -3.15 16.72
CA ASP A 233 30.27 -3.76 17.75
C ASP A 233 30.15 -5.30 17.75
N LEU A 234 28.94 -5.83 17.64
CA LEU A 234 28.69 -7.26 17.50
C LEU A 234 29.34 -7.83 16.24
N PHE A 235 29.22 -7.15 15.10
CA PHE A 235 29.86 -7.57 13.84
C PHE A 235 31.38 -7.58 13.96
N GLN A 236 31.98 -6.59 14.63
CA GLN A 236 33.43 -6.52 14.86
C GLN A 236 33.89 -7.64 15.79
N GLN A 237 33.14 -7.95 16.85
CA GLN A 237 33.43 -9.07 17.75
C GLN A 237 33.40 -10.42 17.02
N VAL A 238 32.37 -10.68 16.21
CA VAL A 238 32.25 -11.93 15.42
C VAL A 238 33.37 -12.03 14.39
N ARG A 239 33.77 -10.92 13.75
CA ARG A 239 34.85 -10.88 12.77
C ARG A 239 36.25 -11.11 13.44
N GLY A 240 36.41 -10.76 14.71
CA GLY A 240 37.64 -11.00 15.47
C GLY A 240 37.75 -12.40 16.05
N MET A 241 36.69 -13.22 15.96
CA MET A 241 36.66 -14.64 16.39
C MET A 241 36.92 -15.65 15.26
N VAL A 242 36.99 -15.19 14.00
CA VAL A 242 37.31 -15.96 12.81
C VAL A 242 38.69 -15.57 12.29
#